data_dfbb7af39630546e9482a81b8ae54d75
#
_entry.id   dfbb7af39630546e9482a81b8ae54d75
#
_cell.length_a   1.000
_cell.length_b   1.000
_cell.length_c   1.000
_cell.angle_alpha   90.00
_cell.angle_beta   90.00
_cell.angle_gamma   90.00
#
_symmetry.space_group_name_H-M   'P 1'
#
loop_
_entity.id
_entity.type
_entity.pdbx_description
1 polymer ?
#
loop_
_entity_poly.entity_id
_entity_poly.type
_entity_poly.pdbx_seq_one_letter_code
_entity_poly.pdbx_strand_id
1 'polypeptide(L)'
;MRTRRIVGIILSLALACGLLLGAGCVRSQSNQPTTITIWHVYGGQTDSPLNDLIDVFNNTVGVEEGIQVEVAMVSDNKNIHNGIIAAAAGEPGSPKLPDMFVSYPKTVLALPDQSILVDYRDYFTEDELAAFVPAFLEDGEVDGHLVCLPVAKSTELFFVNKTDFDRFSAATGVTLDSLRTWEGLFDACCVYEEWTDSLTPDIESDGKAFFAHDYHFDYFQVGIESLGTSFFDGDDISFNSTFARVWQPYARAAISGGLWLGGGYATDPLRTGEAIASVGSSASVLYYTNEVIRADNTSEIVEFDIMPVPTFAGGEKMVMQRGAGICTVKSTPEKEQAAIRFLKWLTDPERNSQFAVSTGYMPVVQEAYDSYLPQCIEKLTDQRYVELYRAYIETQRDYLFYKAPQTDSYLQLEDAFESNVRKHLSAARNSFIESGDESSAALDRLIADSYEQFKKGV
;
A
#
# COMPACT_ATOMS: atom_id res chain seq x y z
N MET A 1 -45.61 12.07 80.32
CA MET A 1 -44.67 11.00 79.80
C MET A 1 -44.85 10.54 78.38
N ARG A 2 -46.03 10.72 77.75
CA ARG A 2 -46.25 10.29 76.33
C ARG A 2 -45.60 11.17 75.26
N THR A 3 -45.52 12.47 75.43
CA THR A 3 -44.93 13.45 74.52
C THR A 3 -43.41 13.31 74.30
N ARG A 4 -42.63 12.94 75.37
CA ARG A 4 -41.19 12.73 75.24
C ARG A 4 -40.76 11.48 74.44
N ARG A 5 -41.63 10.44 74.43
CA ARG A 5 -41.36 9.21 73.58
C ARG A 5 -41.62 9.42 72.11
N ILE A 6 -42.56 10.25 71.70
CA ILE A 6 -42.88 10.56 70.33
C ILE A 6 -41.77 11.44 69.71
N VAL A 7 -41.23 12.39 70.40
CA VAL A 7 -40.12 13.24 69.91
C VAL A 7 -38.81 12.45 69.80
N GLY A 8 -38.55 11.46 70.66
CA GLY A 8 -37.39 10.58 70.52
C GLY A 8 -37.46 9.66 69.29
N ILE A 9 -38.65 9.13 68.96
CA ILE A 9 -38.86 8.26 67.80
C ILE A 9 -38.75 9.07 66.48
N ILE A 10 -39.27 10.29 66.43
CA ILE A 10 -39.19 11.17 65.26
C ILE A 10 -37.71 11.62 65.02
N LEU A 11 -36.94 11.93 66.08
CA LEU A 11 -35.53 12.26 65.96
C LEU A 11 -34.67 11.06 65.49
N SER A 12 -34.99 9.83 65.98
CA SER A 12 -34.28 8.62 65.53
C SER A 12 -34.63 8.23 64.12
N LEU A 13 -35.86 8.45 63.62
CA LEU A 13 -36.23 8.24 62.21
C LEU A 13 -35.56 9.31 61.31
N ALA A 14 -35.47 10.56 61.73
CA ALA A 14 -34.80 11.61 60.97
C ALA A 14 -33.28 11.36 60.85
N LEU A 15 -32.63 10.81 61.89
CA LEU A 15 -31.22 10.43 61.83
C LEU A 15 -30.99 9.21 60.95
N ALA A 16 -31.86 8.23 60.95
CA ALA A 16 -31.82 7.04 60.09
C ALA A 16 -32.07 7.39 58.60
N CYS A 17 -32.96 8.32 58.29
CA CYS A 17 -33.15 8.83 56.95
C CYS A 17 -31.98 9.70 56.48
N GLY A 18 -31.33 10.46 57.35
CA GLY A 18 -30.16 11.24 57.01
C GLY A 18 -28.90 10.37 56.69
N LEU A 19 -28.77 9.22 57.36
CA LEU A 19 -27.70 8.24 57.09
C LEU A 19 -27.95 7.40 55.83
N LEU A 20 -29.20 7.20 55.44
CA LEU A 20 -29.57 6.53 54.18
C LEU A 20 -29.45 7.46 52.95
N LEU A 21 -29.54 8.78 53.14
CA LEU A 21 -29.31 9.77 52.08
C LEU A 21 -27.80 10.12 51.90
N GLY A 22 -26.98 9.83 52.91
CA GLY A 22 -25.50 10.03 52.81
C GLY A 22 -24.74 8.88 52.15
N ALA A 23 -25.37 7.69 52.04
CA ALA A 23 -24.78 6.52 51.37
C ALA A 23 -25.11 6.41 49.86
N GLY A 24 -25.88 7.36 49.34
CA GLY A 24 -26.38 7.37 47.95
C GLY A 24 -25.64 8.27 46.98
N CYS A 25 -24.51 8.89 47.40
CA CYS A 25 -23.58 9.48 46.42
C CYS A 25 -22.54 8.43 45.99
N VAL A 26 -23.01 7.29 45.49
CA VAL A 26 -22.28 6.64 44.40
C VAL A 26 -22.33 7.66 43.27
N ARG A 27 -21.20 8.31 43.01
CA ARG A 27 -20.95 9.05 41.79
C ARG A 27 -21.34 8.11 40.68
N SER A 28 -22.51 8.29 40.08
CA SER A 28 -22.79 7.82 38.76
C SER A 28 -21.74 8.52 37.91
N GLN A 29 -20.55 7.90 37.74
CA GLN A 29 -19.75 8.18 36.59
C GLN A 29 -20.71 8.05 35.45
N SER A 30 -20.99 9.14 34.77
CA SER A 30 -21.68 9.10 33.50
C SER A 30 -20.85 8.15 32.63
N ASN A 31 -21.38 6.92 32.44
CA ASN A 31 -20.78 5.88 31.62
C ASN A 31 -20.91 6.27 30.14
N GLN A 32 -20.43 7.47 29.79
CA GLN A 32 -20.19 7.77 28.38
C GLN A 32 -18.85 7.12 28.02
N PRO A 33 -18.82 6.34 26.93
CA PRO A 33 -17.58 5.71 26.48
C PRO A 33 -16.52 6.77 26.16
N THR A 34 -15.27 6.41 26.33
CA THR A 34 -14.15 7.20 25.82
C THR A 34 -14.20 7.14 24.31
N THR A 35 -14.59 8.23 23.67
CA THR A 35 -14.70 8.31 22.21
C THR A 35 -13.38 8.78 21.61
N ILE A 36 -12.88 8.01 20.64
CA ILE A 36 -11.69 8.32 19.83
C ILE A 36 -12.08 8.34 18.35
N THR A 37 -11.44 9.24 17.59
CA THR A 37 -11.73 9.46 16.17
C THR A 37 -10.59 8.96 15.30
N ILE A 38 -10.91 8.42 14.12
CA ILE A 38 -9.93 7.95 13.13
C ILE A 38 -10.20 8.52 11.74
N TRP A 39 -9.12 8.87 11.01
CA TRP A 39 -9.10 9.09 9.56
C TRP A 39 -8.36 7.96 8.88
N HIS A 40 -8.94 7.37 7.84
CA HIS A 40 -8.31 6.23 7.16
C HIS A 40 -8.60 6.15 5.65
N VAL A 41 -7.92 5.22 4.97
CA VAL A 41 -7.93 5.02 3.52
C VAL A 41 -8.47 3.65 3.09
N TYR A 42 -8.89 2.81 4.03
CA TYR A 42 -9.28 1.42 3.75
C TYR A 42 -10.73 1.31 3.28
N GLY A 43 -10.94 1.50 1.97
CA GLY A 43 -12.26 1.44 1.33
C GLY A 43 -12.90 2.82 1.09
N GLY A 44 -14.19 2.80 0.75
CA GLY A 44 -15.02 4.01 0.60
C GLY A 44 -15.80 4.36 1.87
N GLN A 45 -16.53 5.46 1.85
CA GLN A 45 -17.36 5.87 3.01
C GLN A 45 -18.52 4.90 3.29
N THR A 46 -19.01 4.20 2.27
CA THR A 46 -20.18 3.29 2.36
C THR A 46 -19.80 1.82 2.37
N ASP A 47 -18.56 1.49 2.00
CA ASP A 47 -18.07 0.11 1.94
C ASP A 47 -16.59 0.12 2.33
N SER A 48 -16.33 -0.21 3.59
CA SER A 48 -14.99 -0.17 4.16
C SER A 48 -14.78 -1.32 5.14
N PRO A 49 -13.89 -2.26 4.83
CA PRO A 49 -13.55 -3.35 5.75
C PRO A 49 -13.06 -2.89 7.13
N LEU A 50 -12.44 -1.71 7.22
CA LEU A 50 -12.05 -1.17 8.52
C LEU A 50 -13.25 -0.65 9.31
N ASN A 51 -14.25 -0.03 8.64
CA ASN A 51 -15.49 0.39 9.31
C ASN A 51 -16.21 -0.81 9.90
N ASP A 52 -16.32 -1.92 9.16
CA ASP A 52 -16.94 -3.15 9.64
C ASP A 52 -16.26 -3.69 10.90
N LEU A 53 -14.92 -3.67 10.94
CA LEU A 53 -14.15 -4.07 12.11
C LEU A 53 -14.31 -3.09 13.28
N ILE A 54 -14.38 -1.80 13.01
CA ILE A 54 -14.68 -0.78 14.03
C ILE A 54 -16.06 -1.04 14.64
N ASP A 55 -17.05 -1.37 13.83
CA ASP A 55 -18.38 -1.72 14.32
C ASP A 55 -18.35 -3.00 15.18
N VAL A 56 -17.59 -4.02 14.78
CA VAL A 56 -17.36 -5.22 15.61
C VAL A 56 -16.71 -4.85 16.94
N PHE A 57 -15.64 -4.04 16.92
CA PHE A 57 -14.99 -3.58 18.14
C PHE A 57 -15.95 -2.82 19.05
N ASN A 58 -16.65 -1.84 18.50
CA ASN A 58 -17.59 -1.01 19.22
C ASN A 58 -18.74 -1.80 19.88
N ASN A 59 -19.21 -2.88 19.22
CA ASN A 59 -20.30 -3.72 19.73
C ASN A 59 -19.84 -4.88 20.60
N THR A 60 -18.53 -5.06 20.80
CA THR A 60 -17.97 -6.14 21.64
C THR A 60 -17.05 -5.54 22.71
N VAL A 61 -15.75 -5.55 22.48
CA VAL A 61 -14.73 -5.05 23.42
C VAL A 61 -14.98 -3.58 23.80
N GLY A 62 -15.39 -2.75 22.83
CA GLY A 62 -15.68 -1.34 23.08
C GLY A 62 -16.78 -1.13 24.12
N VAL A 63 -17.89 -1.89 24.04
CA VAL A 63 -18.95 -1.86 25.05
C VAL A 63 -18.46 -2.34 26.42
N GLU A 64 -17.69 -3.42 26.45
CA GLU A 64 -17.17 -4.02 27.69
C GLU A 64 -16.20 -3.09 28.41
N GLU A 65 -15.36 -2.38 27.66
CA GLU A 65 -14.28 -1.53 28.20
C GLU A 65 -14.63 -0.03 28.21
N GLY A 66 -15.82 0.35 27.72
CA GLY A 66 -16.26 1.75 27.67
C GLY A 66 -15.49 2.58 26.64
N ILE A 67 -15.18 2.01 25.46
CA ILE A 67 -14.46 2.65 24.37
C ILE A 67 -15.39 2.72 23.15
N GLN A 68 -15.36 3.85 22.44
CA GLN A 68 -16.07 4.06 21.18
C GLN A 68 -15.08 4.61 20.14
N VAL A 69 -14.94 3.92 19.00
CA VAL A 69 -14.18 4.42 17.86
C VAL A 69 -15.13 5.01 16.83
N GLU A 70 -14.89 6.25 16.41
CA GLU A 70 -15.67 6.95 15.40
C GLU A 70 -14.82 7.24 14.16
N VAL A 71 -15.32 6.84 12.99
CA VAL A 71 -14.69 7.17 11.71
C VAL A 71 -15.08 8.59 11.34
N ALA A 72 -14.13 9.53 11.43
CA ALA A 72 -14.37 10.93 11.13
C ALA A 72 -14.08 11.28 9.65
N MET A 73 -13.24 10.50 8.96
CA MET A 73 -12.97 10.67 7.54
C MET A 73 -12.49 9.37 6.91
N VAL A 74 -13.04 9.04 5.72
CA VAL A 74 -12.47 8.06 4.78
C VAL A 74 -12.14 8.81 3.49
N SER A 75 -10.88 8.73 3.04
CA SER A 75 -10.41 9.42 1.82
C SER A 75 -9.17 8.73 1.27
N ASP A 76 -8.61 9.26 0.19
CA ASP A 76 -7.34 8.81 -0.35
C ASP A 76 -6.13 9.32 0.48
N ASN A 77 -4.97 8.72 0.24
CA ASN A 77 -3.72 9.04 0.95
C ASN A 77 -3.33 10.53 0.85
N LYS A 78 -3.54 11.15 -0.32
CA LYS A 78 -3.16 12.55 -0.57
C LYS A 78 -4.03 13.50 0.24
N ASN A 79 -5.34 13.26 0.25
CA ASN A 79 -6.29 14.07 1.01
C ASN A 79 -6.07 13.92 2.53
N ILE A 80 -5.81 12.69 3.01
CA ILE A 80 -5.46 12.47 4.43
C ILE A 80 -4.16 13.21 4.77
N HIS A 81 -3.10 13.05 3.96
CA HIS A 81 -1.83 13.76 4.16
C HIS A 81 -2.03 15.27 4.27
N ASN A 82 -2.66 15.89 3.27
CA ASN A 82 -2.88 17.34 3.24
C ASN A 82 -3.76 17.81 4.42
N GLY A 83 -4.80 17.04 4.74
CA GLY A 83 -5.71 17.35 5.84
C GLY A 83 -5.02 17.30 7.21
N ILE A 84 -4.16 16.32 7.43
CA ILE A 84 -3.38 16.17 8.67
C ILE A 84 -2.38 17.33 8.82
N ILE A 85 -1.64 17.68 7.78
CA ILE A 85 -0.69 18.79 7.82
C ILE A 85 -1.41 20.11 8.13
N ALA A 86 -2.51 20.42 7.41
CA ALA A 86 -3.30 21.62 7.63
C ALA A 86 -3.90 21.68 9.05
N ALA A 87 -4.43 20.55 9.53
CA ALA A 87 -4.99 20.45 10.89
C ALA A 87 -3.92 20.65 11.98
N ALA A 88 -2.74 20.02 11.80
CA ALA A 88 -1.62 20.15 12.73
C ALA A 88 -1.03 21.58 12.74
N ALA A 89 -1.01 22.25 11.59
CA ALA A 89 -0.60 23.65 11.47
C ALA A 89 -1.65 24.65 12.01
N GLY A 90 -2.87 24.19 12.32
CA GLY A 90 -3.97 25.07 12.75
C GLY A 90 -4.45 26.03 11.67
N GLU A 91 -4.41 25.62 10.41
CA GLU A 91 -4.83 26.45 9.29
C GLU A 91 -6.32 26.84 9.37
N PRO A 92 -6.69 28.08 9.00
CA PRO A 92 -8.07 28.50 9.04
C PRO A 92 -8.96 27.64 8.15
N GLY A 93 -9.99 27.03 8.72
CA GLY A 93 -10.92 26.16 7.99
C GLY A 93 -10.49 24.69 7.91
N SER A 94 -9.33 24.32 8.42
CA SER A 94 -8.94 22.91 8.55
C SER A 94 -9.84 22.19 9.55
N PRO A 95 -10.11 20.89 9.36
CA PRO A 95 -10.81 20.09 10.34
C PRO A 95 -9.98 19.94 11.63
N LYS A 96 -10.64 19.54 12.71
CA LYS A 96 -9.92 19.18 13.93
C LYS A 96 -9.08 17.94 13.70
N LEU A 97 -7.83 17.93 14.21
CA LEU A 97 -6.96 16.77 14.16
C LEU A 97 -7.63 15.56 14.85
N PRO A 98 -7.71 14.39 14.21
CA PRO A 98 -8.30 13.19 14.81
C PRO A 98 -7.40 12.61 15.90
N ASP A 99 -7.93 11.69 16.71
CA ASP A 99 -7.12 10.98 17.72
C ASP A 99 -6.19 9.95 17.05
N MET A 100 -6.59 9.38 15.90
CA MET A 100 -5.76 8.46 15.08
C MET A 100 -5.91 8.80 13.60
N PHE A 101 -4.87 8.54 12.83
CA PHE A 101 -4.94 8.66 11.36
C PHE A 101 -4.00 7.67 10.67
N VAL A 102 -4.44 7.18 9.52
CA VAL A 102 -3.60 6.36 8.63
C VAL A 102 -2.59 7.27 7.93
N SER A 103 -1.33 6.87 7.91
CA SER A 103 -0.25 7.70 7.40
C SER A 103 0.96 6.89 6.95
N TYR A 104 1.84 7.61 6.28
CA TYR A 104 3.20 7.18 5.95
C TYR A 104 4.23 8.01 6.73
N PRO A 105 5.46 7.51 6.92
CA PRO A 105 6.54 8.28 7.55
C PRO A 105 6.74 9.67 6.94
N LYS A 106 6.62 9.80 5.63
CA LYS A 106 6.68 11.10 4.92
C LYS A 106 5.67 12.14 5.42
N THR A 107 4.49 11.71 5.86
CA THR A 107 3.51 12.63 6.47
C THR A 107 3.96 13.07 7.86
N VAL A 108 4.56 12.14 8.62
CA VAL A 108 5.10 12.45 9.95
C VAL A 108 6.23 13.47 9.84
N LEU A 109 7.16 13.29 8.89
CA LEU A 109 8.25 14.24 8.61
C LEU A 109 7.75 15.62 8.23
N ALA A 110 6.64 15.72 7.50
CA ALA A 110 6.02 16.97 7.10
C ALA A 110 5.19 17.66 8.20
N LEU A 111 5.01 17.05 9.36
CA LEU A 111 4.31 17.68 10.48
C LEU A 111 5.10 18.88 11.03
N PRO A 112 4.43 20.02 11.36
CA PRO A 112 5.08 21.16 11.99
C PRO A 112 5.73 20.81 13.34
N ASP A 113 5.17 19.84 14.05
CA ASP A 113 5.66 19.32 15.34
C ASP A 113 5.34 17.82 15.43
N GLN A 114 6.37 16.99 15.34
CA GLN A 114 6.24 15.53 15.44
C GLN A 114 6.02 15.06 16.88
N SER A 115 6.33 15.89 17.87
CA SER A 115 6.16 15.55 19.29
C SER A 115 4.70 15.38 19.71
N ILE A 116 3.75 15.76 18.84
CA ILE A 116 2.31 15.53 19.04
C ILE A 116 1.92 14.06 18.91
N LEU A 117 2.80 13.20 18.38
CA LEU A 117 2.53 11.78 18.18
C LEU A 117 2.99 10.94 19.36
N VAL A 118 2.26 9.87 19.62
CA VAL A 118 2.61 8.83 20.59
C VAL A 118 3.77 8.01 20.05
N ASP A 119 4.76 7.71 20.90
CA ASP A 119 5.71 6.62 20.63
C ASP A 119 5.09 5.30 21.12
N TYR A 120 4.85 4.38 20.21
CA TYR A 120 4.22 3.10 20.55
C TYR A 120 5.07 2.24 21.49
N ARG A 121 6.38 2.47 21.59
CA ARG A 121 7.26 1.79 22.57
C ARG A 121 6.91 2.12 24.02
N ASP A 122 6.20 3.22 24.26
CA ASP A 122 5.70 3.56 25.60
C ASP A 122 4.47 2.72 26.00
N TYR A 123 3.81 2.05 25.04
CA TYR A 123 2.52 1.37 25.23
C TYR A 123 2.52 -0.12 24.88
N PHE A 124 3.46 -0.56 24.04
CA PHE A 124 3.64 -1.96 23.67
C PHE A 124 4.86 -2.50 24.41
N THR A 125 4.76 -3.73 24.92
CA THR A 125 5.91 -4.44 25.46
C THR A 125 6.86 -4.88 24.34
N GLU A 126 8.11 -5.23 24.71
CA GLU A 126 9.08 -5.78 23.75
C GLU A 126 8.55 -7.05 23.07
N ASP A 127 7.88 -7.93 23.82
CA ASP A 127 7.30 -9.17 23.27
C ASP A 127 6.14 -8.89 22.29
N GLU A 128 5.30 -7.89 22.58
CA GLU A 128 4.22 -7.49 21.67
C GLU A 128 4.78 -6.89 20.38
N LEU A 129 5.84 -6.10 20.44
CA LEU A 129 6.51 -5.55 19.25
C LEU A 129 7.28 -6.65 18.48
N ALA A 130 7.90 -7.60 19.17
CA ALA A 130 8.60 -8.71 18.54
C ALA A 130 7.68 -9.67 17.76
N ALA A 131 6.36 -9.62 18.01
CA ALA A 131 5.38 -10.40 17.24
C ALA A 131 5.13 -9.83 15.82
N PHE A 132 5.45 -8.56 15.57
CA PHE A 132 5.33 -7.96 14.25
C PHE A 132 6.44 -8.42 13.31
N VAL A 133 6.18 -8.35 12.00
CA VAL A 133 7.23 -8.50 10.98
C VAL A 133 8.23 -7.35 11.14
N PRO A 134 9.53 -7.62 11.41
CA PRO A 134 10.49 -6.58 11.79
C PRO A 134 10.58 -5.43 10.77
N ALA A 135 10.67 -5.74 9.47
CA ALA A 135 10.75 -4.74 8.41
C ALA A 135 9.54 -3.78 8.40
N PHE A 136 8.37 -4.24 8.85
CA PHE A 136 7.16 -3.41 8.88
C PHE A 136 7.17 -2.44 10.06
N LEU A 137 7.77 -2.82 11.20
CA LEU A 137 7.97 -1.90 12.32
C LEU A 137 9.04 -0.85 11.99
N GLU A 138 10.17 -1.28 11.40
CA GLU A 138 11.27 -0.38 11.03
C GLU A 138 10.79 0.74 10.10
N ASP A 139 9.83 0.45 9.20
CA ASP A 139 9.23 1.47 8.34
C ASP A 139 8.43 2.53 9.12
N GLY A 140 7.86 2.15 10.26
CA GLY A 140 7.10 3.05 11.14
C GLY A 140 7.95 3.94 12.05
N GLU A 141 9.28 3.79 12.01
CA GLU A 141 10.20 4.57 12.82
C GLU A 141 10.60 5.87 12.13
N VAL A 142 10.45 6.98 12.86
CA VAL A 142 10.89 8.31 12.46
C VAL A 142 11.73 8.89 13.58
N ASP A 143 12.95 9.33 13.31
CA ASP A 143 13.90 9.89 14.25
C ASP A 143 14.10 9.06 15.53
N GLY A 144 14.08 7.73 15.39
CA GLY A 144 14.26 6.77 16.48
C GLY A 144 13.02 6.50 17.32
N HIS A 145 11.86 7.06 16.98
CA HIS A 145 10.57 6.84 17.63
C HIS A 145 9.66 5.98 16.73
N LEU A 146 8.99 4.99 17.30
CA LEU A 146 7.97 4.21 16.59
C LEU A 146 6.64 4.95 16.64
N VAL A 147 6.37 5.80 15.66
CA VAL A 147 5.20 6.70 15.63
C VAL A 147 4.14 6.29 14.61
N CYS A 148 4.44 5.34 13.75
CA CYS A 148 3.53 4.83 12.73
C CYS A 148 3.40 3.30 12.87
N LEU A 149 2.37 2.83 13.59
CA LEU A 149 2.18 1.40 13.84
C LEU A 149 1.62 0.71 12.57
N PRO A 150 2.28 -0.32 12.02
CA PRO A 150 1.72 -1.06 10.90
C PRO A 150 0.46 -1.81 11.33
N VAL A 151 -0.59 -1.73 10.51
CA VAL A 151 -1.85 -2.48 10.71
C VAL A 151 -2.21 -3.31 9.49
N ALA A 152 -1.77 -2.87 8.31
CA ALA A 152 -1.88 -3.56 7.03
C ALA A 152 -0.80 -3.01 6.09
N LYS A 153 0.03 -3.88 5.56
CA LYS A 153 1.10 -3.51 4.63
C LYS A 153 0.80 -4.00 3.22
N SER A 154 1.42 -3.39 2.24
CA SER A 154 1.35 -3.82 0.85
C SER A 154 2.75 -3.88 0.25
N THR A 155 2.83 -4.48 -0.91
CA THR A 155 4.05 -4.53 -1.72
C THR A 155 3.65 -4.45 -3.18
N GLU A 156 4.60 -4.57 -4.07
CA GLU A 156 4.33 -4.76 -5.49
C GLU A 156 4.26 -6.24 -5.81
N LEU A 157 3.36 -6.60 -6.72
CA LEU A 157 3.23 -7.93 -7.29
C LEU A 157 3.11 -7.85 -8.81
N PHE A 158 3.40 -8.95 -9.47
CA PHE A 158 3.32 -9.09 -10.91
C PHE A 158 2.02 -9.79 -11.30
N PHE A 159 1.15 -9.07 -11.99
CA PHE A 159 -0.16 -9.51 -12.47
C PHE A 159 -0.07 -9.83 -13.96
N VAL A 160 -0.55 -10.99 -14.36
CA VAL A 160 -0.57 -11.43 -15.77
C VAL A 160 -1.98 -11.86 -16.14
N ASN A 161 -2.56 -11.26 -17.18
CA ASN A 161 -3.74 -11.80 -17.84
C ASN A 161 -3.36 -13.14 -18.49
N LYS A 162 -3.62 -14.22 -17.75
CA LYS A 162 -3.25 -15.58 -18.13
C LYS A 162 -3.89 -16.00 -19.45
N THR A 163 -5.13 -15.59 -19.69
CA THR A 163 -5.88 -15.97 -20.89
C THR A 163 -5.21 -15.45 -22.17
N ASP A 164 -4.79 -14.18 -22.17
CA ASP A 164 -4.08 -13.60 -23.30
C ASP A 164 -2.62 -14.09 -23.35
N PHE A 165 -2.00 -14.30 -22.18
CA PHE A 165 -0.65 -14.86 -22.10
C PHE A 165 -0.57 -16.29 -22.67
N ASP A 166 -1.55 -17.15 -22.41
CA ASP A 166 -1.57 -18.52 -22.93
C ASP A 166 -1.64 -18.53 -24.47
N ARG A 167 -2.36 -17.58 -25.08
CA ARG A 167 -2.39 -17.40 -26.56
C ARG A 167 -1.03 -16.98 -27.10
N PHE A 168 -0.39 -16.02 -26.44
CA PHE A 168 0.94 -15.55 -26.78
C PHE A 168 1.97 -16.66 -26.62
N SER A 169 1.97 -17.35 -25.49
CA SER A 169 2.85 -18.47 -25.20
C SER A 169 2.74 -19.59 -26.22
N ALA A 170 1.50 -19.96 -26.63
CA ALA A 170 1.26 -20.97 -27.64
C ALA A 170 1.80 -20.57 -29.03
N ALA A 171 1.81 -19.28 -29.35
CA ALA A 171 2.28 -18.77 -30.63
C ALA A 171 3.81 -18.62 -30.71
N THR A 172 4.45 -18.25 -29.59
CA THR A 172 5.86 -17.81 -29.57
C THR A 172 6.79 -18.75 -28.79
N GLY A 173 6.23 -19.58 -27.90
CA GLY A 173 7.00 -20.42 -26.99
C GLY A 173 7.53 -19.70 -25.73
N VAL A 174 7.20 -18.43 -25.52
CA VAL A 174 7.52 -17.70 -24.27
C VAL A 174 6.77 -18.35 -23.11
N THR A 175 7.43 -18.55 -21.97
CA THR A 175 6.87 -19.24 -20.80
C THR A 175 6.73 -18.30 -19.61
N LEU A 176 5.81 -18.58 -18.69
CA LEU A 176 5.69 -17.81 -17.42
C LEU A 176 6.98 -17.82 -16.60
N ASP A 177 7.75 -18.91 -16.66
CA ASP A 177 9.03 -19.00 -15.94
C ASP A 177 10.06 -17.99 -16.46
N SER A 178 10.06 -17.69 -17.78
CA SER A 178 10.93 -16.67 -18.36
C SER A 178 10.61 -15.26 -17.85
N LEU A 179 9.39 -15.01 -17.38
CA LEU A 179 8.97 -13.72 -16.84
C LEU A 179 9.41 -13.47 -15.38
N ARG A 180 10.04 -14.46 -14.73
CA ARG A 180 10.51 -14.32 -13.34
C ARG A 180 11.79 -13.46 -13.23
N THR A 181 12.40 -13.09 -14.35
CA THR A 181 13.49 -12.13 -14.40
C THR A 181 13.11 -10.89 -15.21
N TRP A 182 13.63 -9.74 -14.82
CA TRP A 182 13.40 -8.49 -15.56
C TRP A 182 13.90 -8.58 -16.99
N GLU A 183 15.06 -9.23 -17.21
CA GLU A 183 15.60 -9.45 -18.55
C GLU A 183 14.62 -10.26 -19.40
N GLY A 184 14.13 -11.40 -18.89
CA GLY A 184 13.19 -12.25 -19.60
C GLY A 184 11.82 -11.60 -19.84
N LEU A 185 11.34 -10.79 -18.87
CA LEU A 185 10.11 -10.00 -19.04
C LEU A 185 10.27 -8.98 -20.19
N PHE A 186 11.37 -8.22 -20.23
CA PHE A 186 11.54 -7.21 -21.29
C PHE A 186 11.84 -7.82 -22.65
N ASP A 187 12.48 -8.98 -22.71
CA ASP A 187 12.58 -9.76 -23.95
C ASP A 187 11.17 -10.20 -24.41
N ALA A 188 10.33 -10.69 -23.50
CA ALA A 188 8.94 -11.04 -23.82
C ALA A 188 8.11 -9.82 -24.28
N CYS A 189 8.38 -8.61 -23.75
CA CYS A 189 7.74 -7.38 -24.22
C CYS A 189 8.00 -7.13 -25.72
N CYS A 190 9.25 -7.27 -26.16
CA CYS A 190 9.61 -7.08 -27.56
C CYS A 190 8.94 -8.16 -28.45
N VAL A 191 8.99 -9.43 -28.03
CA VAL A 191 8.37 -10.54 -28.78
C VAL A 191 6.84 -10.40 -28.88
N TYR A 192 6.21 -9.86 -27.82
CA TYR A 192 4.75 -9.66 -27.82
C TYR A 192 4.32 -8.55 -28.78
N GLU A 193 5.05 -7.45 -28.77
CA GLU A 193 4.78 -6.35 -29.71
C GLU A 193 4.92 -6.82 -31.17
N GLU A 194 6.05 -7.47 -31.51
CA GLU A 194 6.27 -8.05 -32.84
C GLU A 194 5.18 -9.08 -33.21
N TRP A 195 4.78 -9.94 -32.27
CA TRP A 195 3.74 -10.93 -32.50
C TRP A 195 2.38 -10.27 -32.79
N THR A 196 1.99 -9.29 -31.95
CA THR A 196 0.69 -8.62 -32.12
C THR A 196 0.64 -7.75 -33.37
N ASP A 197 1.74 -7.08 -33.76
CA ASP A 197 1.86 -6.35 -35.03
C ASP A 197 1.69 -7.30 -36.23
N SER A 198 2.26 -8.51 -36.16
CA SER A 198 2.13 -9.52 -37.21
C SER A 198 0.69 -10.01 -37.43
N LEU A 199 -0.23 -9.81 -36.48
CA LEU A 199 -1.64 -10.18 -36.60
C LEU A 199 -2.44 -9.20 -37.46
N THR A 200 -1.94 -8.00 -37.70
CA THR A 200 -2.55 -6.92 -38.48
C THR A 200 -1.62 -6.42 -39.59
N PRO A 201 -1.20 -7.28 -40.54
CA PRO A 201 -0.11 -6.97 -41.50
C PRO A 201 -0.42 -5.80 -42.45
N ASP A 202 -1.65 -5.33 -42.50
CA ASP A 202 -2.08 -4.16 -43.27
C ASP A 202 -1.92 -2.83 -42.51
N ILE A 203 -1.53 -2.86 -41.23
CA ILE A 203 -1.34 -1.71 -40.37
C ILE A 203 0.06 -1.79 -39.77
N GLU A 204 0.94 -0.88 -40.17
CA GLU A 204 2.33 -0.85 -39.67
C GLU A 204 2.42 -0.29 -38.24
N SER A 205 3.20 -0.93 -37.39
CA SER A 205 3.54 -0.48 -36.02
C SER A 205 2.34 -0.34 -35.08
N ASP A 206 1.30 -1.20 -35.23
CA ASP A 206 0.15 -1.25 -34.32
C ASP A 206 0.25 -2.35 -33.25
N GLY A 207 1.44 -2.92 -33.07
CA GLY A 207 1.75 -3.88 -32.03
C GLY A 207 1.42 -3.36 -30.64
N LYS A 208 0.96 -4.27 -29.77
CA LYS A 208 0.48 -3.94 -28.41
C LYS A 208 1.59 -4.04 -27.38
N ALA A 209 1.44 -3.29 -26.30
CA ALA A 209 2.29 -3.45 -25.15
C ALA A 209 2.01 -4.79 -24.44
N PHE A 210 3.08 -5.43 -23.98
CA PHE A 210 2.98 -6.59 -23.10
C PHE A 210 2.77 -6.15 -21.63
N PHE A 211 3.52 -5.12 -21.21
CA PHE A 211 3.73 -4.80 -19.83
C PHE A 211 3.44 -3.33 -19.50
N ALA A 212 2.82 -3.08 -18.36
CA ALA A 212 2.64 -1.77 -17.74
C ALA A 212 3.23 -1.75 -16.34
N HIS A 213 3.84 -0.63 -15.93
CA HIS A 213 4.37 -0.44 -14.59
C HIS A 213 3.67 0.74 -13.91
N ASP A 214 3.19 0.55 -12.67
CA ASP A 214 2.56 1.64 -11.91
C ASP A 214 3.57 2.75 -11.58
N TYR A 215 4.75 2.34 -11.11
CA TYR A 215 5.78 3.25 -10.65
C TYR A 215 7.14 2.89 -11.27
N HIS A 216 7.56 3.64 -12.28
CA HIS A 216 8.89 3.49 -12.88
C HIS A 216 9.99 3.73 -11.86
N PHE A 217 9.78 4.70 -10.95
CA PHE A 217 10.73 5.06 -9.90
C PHE A 217 11.07 3.87 -8.99
N ASP A 218 10.07 3.08 -8.60
CA ASP A 218 10.28 1.89 -7.77
C ASP A 218 11.08 0.81 -8.50
N TYR A 219 10.80 0.58 -9.79
CA TYR A 219 11.55 -0.37 -10.60
C TYR A 219 13.04 -0.03 -10.62
N PHE A 220 13.38 1.23 -10.90
CA PHE A 220 14.79 1.64 -10.95
C PHE A 220 15.44 1.60 -9.57
N GLN A 221 14.74 2.07 -8.55
CA GLN A 221 15.25 2.09 -7.19
C GLN A 221 15.53 0.68 -6.67
N VAL A 222 14.53 -0.19 -6.67
CA VAL A 222 14.65 -1.57 -6.19
C VAL A 222 15.59 -2.38 -7.08
N GLY A 223 15.54 -2.19 -8.40
CA GLY A 223 16.40 -2.90 -9.34
C GLY A 223 17.88 -2.61 -9.11
N ILE A 224 18.24 -1.34 -8.90
CA ILE A 224 19.63 -0.92 -8.67
C ILE A 224 20.12 -1.39 -7.30
N GLU A 225 19.33 -1.23 -6.26
CA GLU A 225 19.64 -1.70 -4.90
C GLU A 225 19.80 -3.22 -4.85
N SER A 226 18.95 -3.97 -5.54
CA SER A 226 19.01 -5.43 -5.63
C SER A 226 20.33 -5.93 -6.26
N LEU A 227 20.96 -5.12 -7.08
CA LEU A 227 22.27 -5.37 -7.70
C LEU A 227 23.47 -4.92 -6.85
N GLY A 228 23.21 -4.53 -5.60
CA GLY A 228 24.24 -4.19 -4.60
C GLY A 228 24.87 -2.80 -4.79
N THR A 229 24.15 -1.88 -5.44
CA THR A 229 24.60 -0.51 -5.67
C THR A 229 23.52 0.45 -5.20
N SER A 230 23.87 1.56 -4.55
CA SER A 230 22.86 2.53 -4.12
C SER A 230 22.26 3.30 -5.29
N PHE A 231 20.93 3.43 -5.24
CA PHE A 231 20.16 4.27 -6.16
C PHE A 231 20.34 5.76 -5.83
N PHE A 232 20.53 6.10 -4.55
CA PHE A 232 20.73 7.46 -4.08
C PHE A 232 22.22 7.77 -3.81
N ASP A 233 22.59 9.03 -4.01
CA ASP A 233 23.84 9.65 -3.56
C ASP A 233 23.46 10.92 -2.76
N GLY A 234 23.33 10.77 -1.44
CA GLY A 234 22.66 11.76 -0.60
C GLY A 234 21.17 11.88 -0.95
N ASP A 235 20.71 13.09 -1.27
CA ASP A 235 19.34 13.36 -1.70
C ASP A 235 19.14 13.29 -3.23
N ASP A 236 20.21 13.05 -3.99
CA ASP A 236 20.19 12.99 -5.45
C ASP A 236 20.19 11.53 -5.97
N ILE A 237 19.87 11.35 -7.25
CA ILE A 237 19.93 10.04 -7.92
C ILE A 237 21.38 9.77 -8.38
N SER A 238 21.87 8.56 -8.08
CA SER A 238 23.19 8.08 -8.49
C SER A 238 23.14 7.47 -9.90
N PHE A 239 23.55 8.22 -10.91
CA PHE A 239 23.63 7.73 -12.31
C PHE A 239 24.94 6.95 -12.56
N ASN A 240 25.09 5.81 -11.89
CA ASN A 240 26.25 4.93 -12.00
C ASN A 240 26.08 3.88 -13.13
N SER A 241 27.05 2.96 -13.26
CA SER A 241 27.01 1.90 -14.29
C SER A 241 25.87 0.91 -14.09
N THR A 242 25.43 0.68 -12.84
CA THR A 242 24.29 -0.19 -12.53
C THR A 242 22.98 0.45 -13.01
N PHE A 243 22.84 1.77 -12.91
CA PHE A 243 21.71 2.49 -13.47
C PHE A 243 21.58 2.26 -14.98
N ALA A 244 22.69 2.38 -15.72
CA ALA A 244 22.70 2.12 -17.16
C ALA A 244 22.35 0.65 -17.49
N ARG A 245 22.79 -0.30 -16.66
CA ARG A 245 22.43 -1.72 -16.79
C ARG A 245 20.93 -1.96 -16.61
N VAL A 246 20.29 -1.29 -15.64
CA VAL A 246 18.84 -1.38 -15.38
C VAL A 246 18.02 -0.65 -16.46
N TRP A 247 18.55 0.50 -16.95
CA TRP A 247 17.91 1.30 -18.00
C TRP A 247 17.79 0.55 -19.34
N GLN A 248 18.86 -0.11 -19.75
CA GLN A 248 18.99 -0.65 -21.09
C GLN A 248 17.87 -1.64 -21.49
N PRO A 249 17.53 -2.69 -20.73
CA PRO A 249 16.43 -3.59 -21.10
C PRO A 249 15.07 -2.90 -21.01
N TYR A 250 14.87 -2.02 -20.04
CA TYR A 250 13.67 -1.25 -19.86
C TYR A 250 13.38 -0.31 -21.05
N ALA A 251 14.40 0.48 -21.43
CA ALA A 251 14.31 1.39 -22.55
C ALA A 251 14.15 0.64 -23.88
N ARG A 252 14.79 -0.54 -24.06
CA ARG A 252 14.59 -1.39 -25.21
C ARG A 252 13.13 -1.77 -25.34
N ALA A 253 12.49 -2.34 -24.31
CA ALA A 253 11.10 -2.73 -24.32
C ALA A 253 10.17 -1.53 -24.58
N ALA A 254 10.47 -0.36 -24.01
CA ALA A 254 9.70 0.85 -24.20
C ALA A 254 9.78 1.39 -25.65
N ILE A 255 10.98 1.47 -26.20
CA ILE A 255 11.22 1.98 -27.57
C ILE A 255 10.68 1.01 -28.61
N SER A 256 10.78 -0.29 -28.38
CA SER A 256 10.14 -1.30 -29.25
C SER A 256 8.61 -1.29 -29.19
N GLY A 257 8.00 -0.69 -28.15
CA GLY A 257 6.54 -0.60 -28.02
C GLY A 257 5.94 -1.67 -27.11
N GLY A 258 6.74 -2.59 -26.60
CA GLY A 258 6.27 -3.65 -25.69
C GLY A 258 6.00 -3.19 -24.27
N LEU A 259 6.38 -1.95 -23.90
CA LEU A 259 6.10 -1.34 -22.60
C LEU A 259 5.09 -0.19 -22.76
N TRP A 260 4.00 -0.24 -21.99
CA TRP A 260 3.02 0.83 -21.96
C TRP A 260 3.56 2.06 -21.19
N LEU A 261 3.55 3.22 -21.85
CA LEU A 261 4.06 4.48 -21.30
C LEU A 261 2.95 5.51 -21.05
N GLY A 262 1.69 5.11 -21.10
CA GLY A 262 0.55 6.00 -20.85
C GLY A 262 0.51 6.51 -19.41
N GLY A 263 -0.30 7.53 -19.18
CA GLY A 263 -0.58 8.04 -17.83
C GLY A 263 -1.72 7.28 -17.17
N GLY A 264 -1.77 7.30 -15.85
CA GLY A 264 -2.76 6.58 -15.05
C GLY A 264 -2.18 5.33 -14.40
N TYR A 265 -3.05 4.44 -13.95
CA TYR A 265 -2.66 3.22 -13.27
C TYR A 265 -2.42 2.08 -14.26
N ALA A 266 -1.51 1.17 -13.93
CA ALA A 266 -1.21 0.00 -14.75
C ALA A 266 -2.40 -0.97 -14.92
N THR A 267 -3.43 -0.84 -14.09
CA THR A 267 -4.70 -1.57 -14.24
C THR A 267 -5.51 -1.13 -15.45
N ASP A 268 -5.38 0.12 -15.89
CA ASP A 268 -6.19 0.66 -16.99
C ASP A 268 -5.91 -0.03 -18.34
N PRO A 269 -4.64 -0.16 -18.81
CA PRO A 269 -4.36 -0.86 -20.06
C PRO A 269 -4.68 -2.36 -20.00
N LEU A 270 -4.66 -3.01 -18.83
CA LEU A 270 -5.09 -4.40 -18.69
C LEU A 270 -6.60 -4.57 -18.83
N ARG A 271 -7.38 -3.61 -18.35
CA ARG A 271 -8.85 -3.62 -18.49
C ARG A 271 -9.32 -3.41 -19.93
N THR A 272 -8.51 -2.74 -20.75
CA THR A 272 -8.81 -2.47 -22.17
C THR A 272 -8.11 -3.43 -23.11
N GLY A 273 -7.21 -4.28 -22.62
CA GLY A 273 -6.40 -5.19 -23.44
C GLY A 273 -5.33 -4.49 -24.26
N GLU A 274 -4.90 -3.30 -23.86
CA GLU A 274 -3.73 -2.59 -24.42
C GLU A 274 -2.42 -3.14 -23.86
N ALA A 275 -2.46 -3.73 -22.65
CA ALA A 275 -1.39 -4.52 -22.08
C ALA A 275 -1.97 -5.78 -21.43
N ILE A 276 -1.13 -6.81 -21.24
CA ILE A 276 -1.57 -8.08 -20.64
C ILE A 276 -0.86 -8.43 -19.34
N ALA A 277 0.15 -7.67 -18.95
CA ALA A 277 0.86 -7.87 -17.70
C ALA A 277 1.20 -6.53 -17.05
N SER A 278 1.31 -6.51 -15.72
CA SER A 278 1.71 -5.31 -15.00
C SER A 278 2.37 -5.63 -13.66
N VAL A 279 3.23 -4.73 -13.20
CA VAL A 279 3.62 -4.64 -11.80
C VAL A 279 2.91 -3.45 -11.17
N GLY A 280 2.28 -3.69 -10.06
CA GLY A 280 1.56 -2.68 -9.32
C GLY A 280 1.35 -3.08 -7.85
N SER A 281 0.76 -2.18 -7.09
CA SER A 281 0.44 -2.46 -5.70
C SER A 281 -0.47 -3.68 -5.57
N SER A 282 -0.14 -4.54 -4.65
CA SER A 282 -0.98 -5.68 -4.27
C SER A 282 -2.40 -5.27 -3.86
N ALA A 283 -2.56 -4.09 -3.24
CA ALA A 283 -3.86 -3.53 -2.90
C ALA A 283 -4.70 -3.16 -4.14
N SER A 284 -4.07 -3.11 -5.34
CA SER A 284 -4.77 -2.87 -6.61
C SER A 284 -5.56 -4.07 -7.11
N VAL A 285 -5.50 -5.24 -6.46
CA VAL A 285 -6.25 -6.45 -6.86
C VAL A 285 -7.74 -6.19 -7.09
N LEU A 286 -8.34 -5.27 -6.35
CA LEU A 286 -9.73 -4.81 -6.51
C LEU A 286 -10.03 -4.25 -7.91
N TYR A 287 -9.03 -3.66 -8.57
CA TYR A 287 -9.16 -2.97 -9.86
C TYR A 287 -8.79 -3.86 -11.06
N TYR A 288 -8.20 -5.03 -10.82
CA TYR A 288 -7.99 -6.06 -11.85
C TYR A 288 -9.30 -6.83 -12.05
N THR A 289 -10.12 -6.35 -13.00
CA THR A 289 -11.37 -7.03 -13.33
C THR A 289 -11.09 -8.31 -14.13
N ASN A 290 -11.91 -9.34 -13.92
CA ASN A 290 -11.87 -10.55 -14.74
C ASN A 290 -12.58 -10.40 -16.10
N GLU A 291 -12.91 -9.17 -16.50
CA GLU A 291 -13.48 -8.83 -17.80
C GLU A 291 -12.62 -7.76 -18.47
N VAL A 292 -12.15 -8.06 -19.67
CA VAL A 292 -11.44 -7.11 -20.53
C VAL A 292 -12.41 -6.59 -21.58
N ILE A 293 -12.52 -5.26 -21.69
CA ILE A 293 -13.36 -4.58 -22.68
C ILE A 293 -12.44 -3.94 -23.73
N ARG A 294 -12.42 -4.50 -24.94
CA ARG A 294 -11.53 -4.07 -26.03
C ARG A 294 -12.08 -2.82 -26.74
N ALA A 295 -11.23 -2.14 -27.50
CA ALA A 295 -11.58 -0.91 -28.22
C ALA A 295 -12.75 -1.07 -29.21
N ASP A 296 -13.02 -2.26 -29.72
CA ASP A 296 -14.16 -2.58 -30.58
C ASP A 296 -15.46 -2.88 -29.78
N ASN A 297 -15.46 -2.65 -28.47
CA ASN A 297 -16.52 -2.95 -27.51
C ASN A 297 -16.84 -4.46 -27.38
N THR A 298 -15.95 -5.34 -27.78
CA THR A 298 -16.04 -6.75 -27.39
C THR A 298 -15.54 -6.92 -25.96
N SER A 299 -16.16 -7.83 -25.22
CA SER A 299 -15.69 -8.18 -23.86
C SER A 299 -15.36 -9.66 -23.76
N GLU A 300 -14.41 -9.98 -22.93
CA GLU A 300 -13.95 -11.33 -22.67
C GLU A 300 -13.66 -11.53 -21.20
N ILE A 301 -14.12 -12.67 -20.65
CA ILE A 301 -13.76 -13.07 -19.28
C ILE A 301 -12.35 -13.69 -19.33
N VAL A 302 -11.48 -13.18 -18.46
CA VAL A 302 -10.08 -13.57 -18.38
C VAL A 302 -9.72 -14.08 -16.98
N GLU A 303 -8.68 -14.89 -16.92
CA GLU A 303 -8.05 -15.34 -15.69
C GLU A 303 -6.74 -14.59 -15.48
N PHE A 304 -6.37 -14.40 -14.21
CA PHE A 304 -5.10 -13.79 -13.81
C PHE A 304 -4.22 -14.79 -13.08
N ASP A 305 -2.93 -14.82 -13.44
CA ASP A 305 -1.86 -15.32 -12.57
C ASP A 305 -1.25 -14.13 -11.82
N ILE A 306 -0.96 -14.31 -10.53
CA ILE A 306 -0.31 -13.30 -9.71
C ILE A 306 0.94 -13.93 -9.09
N MET A 307 2.07 -13.26 -9.27
CA MET A 307 3.39 -13.76 -8.89
C MET A 307 4.17 -12.68 -8.12
N PRO A 308 5.22 -13.05 -7.37
CA PRO A 308 6.21 -12.08 -6.92
C PRO A 308 6.80 -11.30 -8.10
N VAL A 309 7.25 -10.06 -7.85
CA VAL A 309 7.89 -9.25 -8.88
C VAL A 309 9.11 -9.96 -9.49
N PRO A 310 9.40 -9.73 -10.78
CA PRO A 310 10.61 -10.23 -11.40
C PRO A 310 11.88 -9.70 -10.69
N THR A 311 12.97 -10.43 -10.78
CA THR A 311 14.27 -10.04 -10.21
C THR A 311 15.34 -9.96 -11.29
N PHE A 312 16.37 -9.15 -11.07
CA PHE A 312 17.51 -9.12 -11.98
C PHE A 312 18.38 -10.37 -11.85
N ALA A 313 18.88 -10.89 -12.95
CA ALA A 313 19.85 -11.98 -12.93
C ALA A 313 21.11 -11.59 -12.13
N GLY A 314 21.39 -12.36 -11.07
CA GLY A 314 22.49 -12.10 -10.14
C GLY A 314 22.24 -10.99 -9.13
N GLY A 315 21.02 -10.45 -9.07
CA GLY A 315 20.55 -9.55 -8.01
C GLY A 315 19.92 -10.32 -6.85
N GLU A 316 19.73 -9.64 -5.74
CA GLU A 316 18.95 -10.15 -4.62
C GLU A 316 17.46 -10.08 -4.93
N LYS A 317 16.68 -11.02 -4.40
CA LYS A 317 15.22 -10.93 -4.45
C LYS A 317 14.79 -9.80 -3.54
N MET A 318 14.38 -8.68 -4.10
CA MET A 318 14.01 -7.47 -3.39
C MET A 318 12.72 -6.88 -3.96
N VAL A 319 11.90 -6.31 -3.10
CA VAL A 319 10.62 -5.68 -3.48
C VAL A 319 10.38 -4.43 -2.67
N MET A 320 9.74 -3.43 -3.27
CA MET A 320 9.35 -2.21 -2.57
C MET A 320 8.35 -2.51 -1.46
N GLN A 321 8.68 -2.11 -0.23
CA GLN A 321 7.73 -2.11 0.87
C GLN A 321 6.77 -0.93 0.73
N ARG A 322 5.48 -1.22 0.82
CA ARG A 322 4.39 -0.24 0.73
C ARG A 322 3.40 -0.42 1.88
N GLY A 323 2.40 0.43 1.91
CA GLY A 323 1.33 0.39 2.90
C GLY A 323 1.62 1.33 4.07
N ALA A 324 0.56 2.00 4.49
CA ALA A 324 0.58 2.94 5.60
C ALA A 324 0.55 2.22 6.96
N GLY A 325 0.84 2.96 8.00
CA GLY A 325 0.54 2.60 9.38
C GLY A 325 -0.50 3.54 9.98
N ILE A 326 -0.77 3.40 11.26
CA ILE A 326 -1.61 4.31 12.03
C ILE A 326 -0.74 5.11 13.00
N CYS A 327 -0.90 6.43 12.99
CA CYS A 327 -0.36 7.33 13.98
C CYS A 327 -1.43 7.66 15.01
N THR A 328 -1.06 7.76 16.29
CA THR A 328 -1.93 8.20 17.40
C THR A 328 -1.46 9.57 17.88
N VAL A 329 -2.38 10.52 17.99
CA VAL A 329 -2.12 11.87 18.47
C VAL A 329 -2.18 11.88 19.99
N LYS A 330 -1.18 12.47 20.65
CA LYS A 330 -1.16 12.67 22.10
C LYS A 330 -2.36 13.49 22.55
N SER A 331 -3.01 13.04 23.63
CA SER A 331 -4.18 13.70 24.20
C SER A 331 -4.32 13.39 25.69
N THR A 332 -5.50 13.00 26.18
CA THR A 332 -5.61 12.52 27.54
C THR A 332 -5.17 11.06 27.65
N PRO A 333 -4.63 10.64 28.81
CA PRO A 333 -4.22 9.23 29.00
C PRO A 333 -5.32 8.22 28.69
N GLU A 334 -6.59 8.56 28.97
CA GLU A 334 -7.74 7.70 28.70
C GLU A 334 -7.94 7.48 27.19
N LYS A 335 -7.79 8.54 26.38
CA LYS A 335 -7.92 8.46 24.92
C LYS A 335 -6.74 7.74 24.28
N GLU A 336 -5.53 8.02 24.74
CA GLU A 336 -4.33 7.32 24.27
C GLU A 336 -4.45 5.82 24.55
N GLN A 337 -4.82 5.42 25.77
CA GLN A 337 -5.04 4.02 26.13
C GLN A 337 -6.17 3.38 25.31
N ALA A 338 -7.25 4.10 25.05
CA ALA A 338 -8.36 3.63 24.20
C ALA A 338 -7.89 3.36 22.75
N ALA A 339 -7.09 4.27 22.19
CA ALA A 339 -6.49 4.10 20.86
C ALA A 339 -5.56 2.87 20.80
N ILE A 340 -4.67 2.75 21.78
CA ILE A 340 -3.76 1.60 21.89
C ILE A 340 -4.54 0.29 22.06
N ARG A 341 -5.60 0.28 22.85
CA ARG A 341 -6.43 -0.90 23.05
C ARG A 341 -7.11 -1.34 21.76
N PHE A 342 -7.61 -0.39 20.97
CA PHE A 342 -8.15 -0.67 19.64
C PHE A 342 -7.08 -1.22 18.68
N LEU A 343 -5.88 -0.63 18.65
CA LEU A 343 -4.79 -1.07 17.79
C LEU A 343 -4.29 -2.48 18.16
N LYS A 344 -4.13 -2.80 19.44
CA LYS A 344 -3.79 -4.17 19.91
C LYS A 344 -4.89 -5.18 19.51
N TRP A 345 -6.16 -4.77 19.56
CA TRP A 345 -7.26 -5.59 19.11
C TRP A 345 -7.25 -5.79 17.59
N LEU A 346 -6.97 -4.75 16.82
CA LEU A 346 -6.92 -4.79 15.35
C LEU A 346 -5.75 -5.65 14.83
N THR A 347 -4.62 -5.63 15.54
CA THR A 347 -3.40 -6.38 15.17
C THR A 347 -3.31 -7.76 15.80
N ASP A 348 -4.37 -8.24 16.49
CA ASP A 348 -4.48 -9.66 16.86
C ASP A 348 -4.34 -10.56 15.62
N PRO A 349 -3.53 -11.63 15.64
CA PRO A 349 -3.14 -12.37 14.44
C PRO A 349 -4.31 -12.89 13.60
N GLU A 350 -5.34 -13.44 14.25
CA GLU A 350 -6.53 -13.96 13.54
C GLU A 350 -7.29 -12.81 12.86
N ARG A 351 -7.54 -11.74 13.60
CA ARG A 351 -8.29 -10.58 13.12
C ARG A 351 -7.53 -9.81 12.05
N ASN A 352 -6.23 -9.64 12.25
CA ASN A 352 -5.35 -8.99 11.28
C ASN A 352 -5.31 -9.77 9.96
N SER A 353 -5.32 -11.12 10.01
CA SER A 353 -5.44 -11.96 8.81
C SER A 353 -6.78 -11.76 8.10
N GLN A 354 -7.90 -11.71 8.85
CA GLN A 354 -9.24 -11.45 8.28
C GLN A 354 -9.31 -10.06 7.63
N PHE A 355 -8.74 -9.05 8.29
CA PHE A 355 -8.66 -7.69 7.74
C PHE A 355 -7.82 -7.65 6.47
N ALA A 356 -6.66 -8.27 6.49
CA ALA A 356 -5.78 -8.35 5.33
C ALA A 356 -6.51 -8.93 4.12
N VAL A 357 -7.14 -10.13 4.25
CA VAL A 357 -7.82 -10.79 3.12
C VAL A 357 -9.06 -10.05 2.61
N SER A 358 -9.66 -9.18 3.41
CA SER A 358 -10.78 -8.34 2.98
C SER A 358 -10.35 -7.09 2.20
N THR A 359 -9.06 -6.74 2.24
CA THR A 359 -8.54 -5.49 1.68
C THR A 359 -7.51 -5.67 0.58
N GLY A 360 -6.97 -6.87 0.37
CA GLY A 360 -5.84 -7.11 -0.52
C GLY A 360 -4.48 -6.70 0.06
N TYR A 361 -4.42 -6.42 1.36
CA TYR A 361 -3.19 -6.08 2.08
C TYR A 361 -2.53 -7.30 2.71
N MET A 362 -1.30 -7.14 3.20
CA MET A 362 -0.58 -8.13 3.99
C MET A 362 -0.89 -7.94 5.47
N PRO A 363 -1.07 -9.02 6.26
CA PRO A 363 -1.04 -8.94 7.71
C PRO A 363 0.33 -8.48 8.20
N VAL A 364 0.38 -7.96 9.43
CA VAL A 364 1.59 -7.30 9.96
C VAL A 364 2.29 -8.07 11.07
N VAL A 365 1.68 -9.15 11.54
CA VAL A 365 2.24 -10.00 12.59
C VAL A 365 2.63 -11.37 12.05
N GLN A 366 3.76 -11.91 12.52
CA GLN A 366 4.32 -13.15 11.98
C GLN A 366 3.37 -14.35 12.13
N GLU A 367 2.71 -14.51 13.27
CA GLU A 367 1.76 -15.60 13.50
C GLU A 367 0.59 -15.61 12.52
N ALA A 368 0.22 -14.43 11.98
CA ALA A 368 -0.81 -14.34 10.96
C ALA A 368 -0.43 -15.13 9.69
N TYR A 369 0.82 -15.04 9.24
CA TYR A 369 1.30 -15.79 8.08
C TYR A 369 1.39 -17.29 8.33
N ASP A 370 1.85 -17.66 9.52
CA ASP A 370 2.13 -19.07 9.83
C ASP A 370 0.85 -19.85 10.13
N SER A 371 -0.15 -19.24 10.77
CA SER A 371 -1.29 -19.96 11.35
C SER A 371 -2.64 -19.58 10.74
N TYR A 372 -2.90 -18.31 10.44
CA TYR A 372 -4.25 -17.83 10.13
C TYR A 372 -4.47 -17.52 8.64
N LEU A 373 -3.50 -16.93 7.96
CA LEU A 373 -3.63 -16.58 6.54
C LEU A 373 -3.90 -17.81 5.66
N PRO A 374 -3.24 -18.97 5.83
CA PRO A 374 -3.58 -20.18 5.08
C PRO A 374 -5.06 -20.58 5.23
N GLN A 375 -5.59 -20.51 6.44
CA GLN A 375 -7.00 -20.83 6.71
C GLN A 375 -7.98 -19.81 6.10
N CYS A 376 -7.57 -18.55 6.01
CA CYS A 376 -8.36 -17.52 5.34
C CYS A 376 -8.38 -17.76 3.82
N ILE A 377 -7.23 -18.12 3.22
CA ILE A 377 -7.12 -18.41 1.78
C ILE A 377 -8.04 -19.57 1.37
N GLU A 378 -8.13 -20.64 2.17
CA GLU A 378 -9.03 -21.77 1.90
C GLU A 378 -10.51 -21.39 1.79
N LYS A 379 -10.92 -20.27 2.38
CA LYS A 379 -12.29 -19.76 2.38
C LYS A 379 -12.58 -18.77 1.24
N LEU A 380 -11.53 -18.31 0.54
CA LEU A 380 -11.67 -17.37 -0.57
C LEU A 380 -12.30 -18.06 -1.77
N THR A 381 -13.26 -17.39 -2.39
CA THR A 381 -13.93 -17.84 -3.62
C THR A 381 -13.42 -17.13 -4.87
N ASP A 382 -12.84 -15.95 -4.72
CA ASP A 382 -12.23 -15.21 -5.81
C ASP A 382 -10.79 -15.70 -6.03
N GLN A 383 -10.54 -16.32 -7.18
CA GLN A 383 -9.24 -16.92 -7.50
C GLN A 383 -8.12 -15.88 -7.53
N ARG A 384 -8.41 -14.62 -7.89
CA ARG A 384 -7.41 -13.53 -7.87
C ARG A 384 -6.85 -13.32 -6.47
N TYR A 385 -7.68 -13.34 -5.45
CA TYR A 385 -7.23 -13.22 -4.06
C TYR A 385 -6.48 -14.47 -3.60
N VAL A 386 -6.86 -15.65 -4.06
CA VAL A 386 -6.12 -16.89 -3.76
C VAL A 386 -4.69 -16.79 -4.29
N GLU A 387 -4.53 -16.41 -5.56
CA GLU A 387 -3.20 -16.25 -6.18
C GLU A 387 -2.42 -15.09 -5.54
N LEU A 388 -3.08 -13.97 -5.21
CA LEU A 388 -2.48 -12.84 -4.51
C LEU A 388 -1.81 -13.29 -3.20
N TYR A 389 -2.56 -14.01 -2.35
CA TYR A 389 -2.03 -14.42 -1.05
C TYR A 389 -0.99 -15.54 -1.13
N ARG A 390 -1.04 -16.38 -2.16
CA ARG A 390 0.06 -17.30 -2.49
C ARG A 390 1.33 -16.55 -2.87
N ALA A 391 1.21 -15.55 -3.73
CA ALA A 391 2.32 -14.68 -4.10
C ALA A 391 2.88 -13.91 -2.88
N TYR A 392 2.02 -13.46 -1.97
CA TYR A 392 2.45 -12.82 -0.72
C TYR A 392 3.27 -13.74 0.17
N ILE A 393 2.81 -14.99 0.37
CA ILE A 393 3.55 -15.98 1.19
C ILE A 393 4.93 -16.24 0.56
N GLU A 394 5.01 -16.38 -0.77
CA GLU A 394 6.28 -16.52 -1.49
C GLU A 394 7.17 -15.28 -1.30
N THR A 395 6.60 -14.09 -1.48
CA THR A 395 7.32 -12.82 -1.35
C THR A 395 7.85 -12.62 0.08
N GLN A 396 7.01 -12.83 1.09
CA GLN A 396 7.40 -12.67 2.49
C GLN A 396 8.51 -13.65 2.91
N ARG A 397 8.49 -14.86 2.35
CA ARG A 397 9.50 -15.89 2.64
C ARG A 397 10.84 -15.63 1.94
N ASP A 398 10.79 -15.17 0.67
CA ASP A 398 11.95 -15.23 -0.25
C ASP A 398 12.53 -13.85 -0.58
N TYR A 399 11.82 -12.73 -0.32
CA TYR A 399 12.24 -11.39 -0.74
C TYR A 399 12.61 -10.52 0.45
N LEU A 400 13.58 -9.65 0.23
CA LEU A 400 13.86 -8.53 1.11
C LEU A 400 12.88 -7.39 0.81
N PHE A 401 12.27 -6.85 1.86
CA PHE A 401 11.45 -5.64 1.73
C PHE A 401 12.33 -4.41 1.76
N TYR A 402 12.41 -3.72 0.63
CA TYR A 402 13.16 -2.48 0.53
C TYR A 402 12.34 -1.32 1.09
N LYS A 403 12.96 -0.57 1.99
CA LYS A 403 12.40 0.65 2.56
C LYS A 403 12.95 1.85 1.79
N ALA A 404 12.07 2.64 1.18
CA ALA A 404 12.47 3.89 0.54
C ALA A 404 13.04 4.89 1.56
N PRO A 405 14.05 5.70 1.19
CA PRO A 405 14.57 6.74 2.06
C PRO A 405 13.49 7.73 2.49
N GLN A 406 13.59 8.21 3.73
CA GLN A 406 12.68 9.20 4.29
C GLN A 406 13.31 10.58 4.16
N THR A 407 13.19 11.21 2.99
CA THR A 407 13.70 12.57 2.73
C THR A 407 12.57 13.50 2.33
N ASP A 408 12.71 14.78 2.63
CA ASP A 408 11.71 15.81 2.30
C ASP A 408 11.52 15.97 0.79
N SER A 409 12.56 15.68 0.00
CA SER A 409 12.55 15.80 -1.47
C SER A 409 12.00 14.56 -2.19
N TYR A 410 11.78 13.45 -1.49
CA TYR A 410 11.46 12.15 -2.11
C TYR A 410 10.27 12.21 -3.09
N LEU A 411 9.17 12.82 -2.68
CA LEU A 411 7.95 12.92 -3.52
C LEU A 411 8.18 13.78 -4.77
N GLN A 412 8.92 14.88 -4.63
CA GLN A 412 9.23 15.75 -5.76
C GLN A 412 10.14 15.04 -6.76
N LEU A 413 11.09 14.26 -6.24
CA LEU A 413 12.00 13.45 -7.05
C LEU A 413 11.26 12.32 -7.77
N GLU A 414 10.34 11.63 -7.08
CA GLU A 414 9.45 10.60 -7.65
C GLU A 414 8.63 11.19 -8.80
N ASP A 415 7.92 12.30 -8.59
CA ASP A 415 7.11 12.96 -9.62
C ASP A 415 7.92 13.41 -10.83
N ALA A 416 9.12 13.98 -10.60
CA ALA A 416 10.02 14.38 -11.66
C ALA A 416 10.55 13.17 -12.45
N PHE A 417 10.93 12.11 -11.76
CA PHE A 417 11.41 10.87 -12.36
C PHE A 417 10.35 10.23 -13.25
N GLU A 418 9.14 10.01 -12.72
CA GLU A 418 8.00 9.45 -13.43
C GLU A 418 7.67 10.21 -14.72
N SER A 419 7.63 11.54 -14.63
CA SER A 419 7.36 12.40 -15.78
C SER A 419 8.47 12.30 -16.84
N ASN A 420 9.74 12.33 -16.42
CA ASN A 420 10.88 12.34 -17.34
C ASN A 420 11.11 10.97 -18.02
N VAL A 421 10.91 9.85 -17.30
CA VAL A 421 10.99 8.51 -17.92
C VAL A 421 9.99 8.41 -19.07
N ARG A 422 8.70 8.68 -18.80
CA ARG A 422 7.65 8.62 -19.82
C ARG A 422 7.93 9.54 -21.00
N LYS A 423 8.31 10.79 -20.73
CA LYS A 423 8.60 11.80 -21.75
C LYS A 423 9.72 11.36 -22.69
N HIS A 424 10.85 10.91 -22.15
CA HIS A 424 12.03 10.62 -22.97
C HIS A 424 11.92 9.28 -23.69
N LEU A 425 11.31 8.27 -23.08
CA LEU A 425 11.06 6.98 -23.74
C LEU A 425 9.97 7.08 -24.80
N SER A 426 8.90 7.85 -24.59
CA SER A 426 7.87 8.09 -25.62
C SER A 426 8.45 8.87 -26.81
N ALA A 427 9.30 9.88 -26.57
CA ALA A 427 9.98 10.60 -27.64
C ALA A 427 10.92 9.70 -28.44
N ALA A 428 11.66 8.81 -27.76
CA ALA A 428 12.52 7.83 -28.44
C ALA A 428 11.71 6.81 -29.25
N ARG A 429 10.56 6.30 -28.74
CA ARG A 429 9.64 5.42 -29.48
C ARG A 429 9.13 6.12 -30.75
N ASN A 430 8.68 7.37 -30.65
CA ASN A 430 8.22 8.13 -31.81
C ASN A 430 9.33 8.28 -32.86
N SER A 431 10.55 8.62 -32.44
CA SER A 431 11.71 8.72 -33.34
C SER A 431 12.06 7.39 -33.99
N PHE A 432 11.90 6.27 -33.27
CA PHE A 432 12.12 4.92 -33.82
C PHE A 432 11.13 4.62 -34.95
N ILE A 433 9.84 4.86 -34.73
CA ILE A 433 8.78 4.67 -35.71
C ILE A 433 8.99 5.60 -36.92
N GLU A 434 9.21 6.90 -36.68
CA GLU A 434 9.37 7.89 -37.75
C GLU A 434 10.62 7.63 -38.63
N SER A 435 11.66 7.02 -38.06
CA SER A 435 12.89 6.72 -38.80
C SER A 435 12.71 5.59 -39.82
N GLY A 436 11.78 4.65 -39.56
CA GLY A 436 11.64 3.40 -40.35
C GLY A 436 12.91 2.52 -40.31
N ASP A 437 13.89 2.82 -39.44
CA ASP A 437 15.11 2.03 -39.26
C ASP A 437 14.97 1.11 -38.03
N GLU A 438 14.55 -0.10 -38.26
CA GLU A 438 14.36 -1.14 -37.22
C GLU A 438 15.65 -1.87 -36.84
N SER A 439 16.81 -1.40 -37.33
CA SER A 439 18.09 -2.03 -37.00
C SER A 439 18.40 -1.95 -35.51
N SER A 440 19.06 -2.99 -34.99
CA SER A 440 19.55 -2.99 -33.61
C SER A 440 20.46 -1.79 -33.31
N ALA A 441 21.22 -1.32 -34.29
CA ALA A 441 22.09 -0.16 -34.16
C ALA A 441 21.34 1.17 -34.02
N ALA A 442 20.16 1.31 -34.66
CA ALA A 442 19.28 2.46 -34.47
C ALA A 442 18.64 2.43 -33.09
N LEU A 443 18.15 1.28 -32.67
CA LEU A 443 17.58 1.07 -31.33
C LEU A 443 18.60 1.34 -30.23
N ASP A 444 19.81 0.79 -30.31
CA ASP A 444 20.88 1.02 -29.32
C ASP A 444 21.28 2.50 -29.21
N ARG A 445 21.27 3.24 -30.32
CA ARG A 445 21.48 4.71 -30.28
C ARG A 445 20.37 5.43 -29.53
N LEU A 446 19.11 5.10 -29.83
CA LEU A 446 17.96 5.73 -29.16
C LEU A 446 17.89 5.41 -27.68
N ILE A 447 18.28 4.18 -27.27
CA ILE A 447 18.43 3.80 -25.86
C ILE A 447 19.46 4.68 -25.16
N ALA A 448 20.65 4.84 -25.78
CA ALA A 448 21.71 5.68 -25.22
C ALA A 448 21.33 7.16 -25.18
N ASP A 449 20.75 7.70 -26.25
CA ASP A 449 20.33 9.09 -26.33
C ASP A 449 19.21 9.42 -25.34
N SER A 450 18.22 8.54 -25.20
CA SER A 450 17.14 8.71 -24.23
C SER A 450 17.64 8.71 -22.78
N TYR A 451 18.63 7.88 -22.47
CA TYR A 451 19.29 7.88 -21.16
C TYR A 451 19.99 9.21 -20.85
N GLU A 452 20.77 9.73 -21.82
CA GLU A 452 21.45 11.01 -21.65
C GLU A 452 20.50 12.20 -21.54
N GLN A 453 19.33 12.15 -22.20
CA GLN A 453 18.30 13.18 -22.04
C GLN A 453 17.56 13.05 -20.70
N PHE A 454 17.26 11.83 -20.27
CA PHE A 454 16.63 11.56 -18.99
C PHE A 454 17.46 12.10 -17.82
N LYS A 455 18.77 11.80 -17.77
CA LYS A 455 19.70 12.30 -16.72
C LYS A 455 19.73 13.82 -16.59
N LYS A 456 19.40 14.56 -17.64
CA LYS A 456 19.38 16.05 -17.60
C LYS A 456 18.07 16.61 -17.06
N GLY A 457 17.03 15.80 -17.00
CA GLY A 457 15.69 16.21 -16.64
C GLY A 457 15.28 15.90 -15.19
N VAL A 458 16.07 15.09 -14.51
CA VAL A 458 15.84 14.66 -13.12
C VAL A 458 16.83 15.34 -12.16
#